data_1e94d2e5f585e7609cf3a4533fa3070c
#
_entry.id   1e94d2e5f585e7609cf3a4533fa3070c
#
_cell.length_a   1.000
_cell.length_b   1.000
_cell.length_c   1.000
_cell.angle_alpha   90.00
_cell.angle_beta   90.00
_cell.angle_gamma   90.00
#
_symmetry.space_group_name_H-M   'P 1'
#
loop_
_entity.id
_entity.type
_entity.pdbx_description
1 polymer ?
#
loop_
_entity_poly.entity_id
_entity_poly.type
_entity_poly.pdbx_seq_one_letter_code
_entity_poly.pdbx_strand_id
1 'polypeptide(L)'
;MGETPKLLLEKDGPIGWIVFNQPEKRNAVSQEMWQQMPEHVGDLAADDAIRVVILRGAGEQAFVAGADISQFKERRRNMADQEEYGRISARGQDALGTLTKPLLAMIHGYCVGGGVGIAIGCDMRIASDDARFGIPAARLGLGYHYKGMEKLMKLVGPAYTKEIFFTARTDFSAQDALRMGLVNQVVPKAELEAFTRNYALTMARNAPLTLRSAKATVEQLVRPDGDRDLAMLEKLIADCFNSQDYQEGVKAFSEKRRPQFQGR
;
A
#
# COMPACT_ATOMS: atom_id res chain seq x y z
N MET A 1 -30.05 -0.25 13.64
CA MET A 1 -29.06 0.49 12.81
C MET A 1 -27.96 -0.50 12.50
N GLY A 2 -27.72 -0.80 11.21
CA GLY A 2 -26.62 -1.70 10.83
C GLY A 2 -25.28 -1.09 11.24
N GLU A 3 -24.35 -1.92 11.68
CA GLU A 3 -22.97 -1.47 11.97
C GLU A 3 -22.34 -0.91 10.69
N THR A 4 -21.73 0.27 10.77
CA THR A 4 -21.01 0.87 9.63
C THR A 4 -19.82 -0.04 9.28
N PRO A 5 -19.62 -0.39 7.99
CA PRO A 5 -18.49 -1.23 7.61
C PRO A 5 -17.16 -0.65 8.07
N LYS A 6 -16.28 -1.51 8.62
CA LYS A 6 -14.96 -1.10 9.13
C LYS A 6 -13.92 -0.91 8.02
N LEU A 7 -14.15 -1.52 6.86
CA LEU A 7 -13.36 -1.31 5.64
C LEU A 7 -14.31 -0.86 4.54
N LEU A 8 -14.03 0.29 3.92
CA LEU A 8 -14.87 0.83 2.87
C LEU A 8 -14.15 0.74 1.53
N LEU A 9 -14.93 0.50 0.48
CA LEU A 9 -14.53 0.59 -0.91
C LEU A 9 -15.25 1.78 -1.55
N GLU A 10 -14.48 2.73 -2.07
CA GLU A 10 -15.00 3.92 -2.75
C GLU A 10 -14.38 4.01 -4.15
N LYS A 11 -15.14 4.50 -5.13
CA LYS A 11 -14.67 4.73 -6.50
C LYS A 11 -14.90 6.19 -6.88
N ASP A 12 -13.87 6.83 -7.41
CA ASP A 12 -13.91 8.22 -7.81
C ASP A 12 -13.12 8.43 -9.12
N GLY A 13 -13.85 8.42 -10.23
CA GLY A 13 -13.25 8.39 -11.53
C GLY A 13 -12.28 7.20 -11.68
N PRO A 14 -11.03 7.44 -12.07
CA PRO A 14 -10.05 6.36 -12.25
C PRO A 14 -9.36 5.93 -10.93
N ILE A 15 -9.80 6.41 -9.79
CA ILE A 15 -9.19 6.14 -8.48
C ILE A 15 -10.11 5.24 -7.66
N GLY A 16 -9.60 4.08 -7.23
CA GLY A 16 -10.22 3.25 -6.20
C GLY A 16 -9.65 3.57 -4.84
N TRP A 17 -10.49 3.68 -3.83
CA TRP A 17 -10.08 3.93 -2.45
C TRP A 17 -10.45 2.75 -1.58
N ILE A 18 -9.52 2.28 -0.77
CA ILE A 18 -9.78 1.38 0.34
C ILE A 18 -9.55 2.18 1.62
N VAL A 19 -10.60 2.31 2.43
CA VAL A 19 -10.59 3.17 3.62
C VAL A 19 -10.70 2.31 4.87
N PHE A 20 -9.69 2.36 5.73
CA PHE A 20 -9.76 1.80 7.09
C PHE A 20 -10.66 2.71 7.91
N ASN A 21 -11.84 2.22 8.28
CA ASN A 21 -12.92 3.03 8.84
C ASN A 21 -13.26 2.64 10.29
N GLN A 22 -12.33 2.91 11.19
CA GLN A 22 -12.48 2.74 12.62
C GLN A 22 -11.76 3.89 13.36
N PRO A 23 -12.15 5.19 13.05
CA PRO A 23 -11.39 6.36 13.52
C PRO A 23 -11.34 6.48 15.05
N GLU A 24 -12.36 6.00 15.76
CA GLU A 24 -12.42 5.96 17.24
C GLU A 24 -11.32 5.05 17.85
N LYS A 25 -10.80 4.11 17.07
CA LYS A 25 -9.66 3.25 17.41
C LYS A 25 -8.42 3.58 16.58
N ARG A 26 -8.33 4.79 16.03
CA ARG A 26 -7.23 5.22 15.15
C ARG A 26 -7.01 4.26 13.97
N ASN A 27 -8.10 3.75 13.42
CA ASN A 27 -8.10 2.81 12.30
C ASN A 27 -7.28 1.53 12.54
N ALA A 28 -7.21 1.08 13.79
CA ALA A 28 -6.57 -0.19 14.14
C ALA A 28 -7.23 -1.34 13.36
N VAL A 29 -6.42 -2.21 12.74
CA VAL A 29 -6.94 -3.22 11.81
C VAL A 29 -7.52 -4.40 12.57
N SER A 30 -8.81 -4.66 12.34
CA SER A 30 -9.52 -5.82 12.84
C SER A 30 -9.34 -7.03 11.93
N GLN A 31 -9.65 -8.23 12.45
CA GLN A 31 -9.66 -9.45 11.66
C GLN A 31 -10.65 -9.37 10.48
N GLU A 32 -11.80 -8.72 10.69
CA GLU A 32 -12.83 -8.53 9.68
C GLU A 32 -12.34 -7.68 8.50
N MET A 33 -11.56 -6.61 8.77
CA MET A 33 -10.94 -5.81 7.72
C MET A 33 -10.00 -6.66 6.85
N TRP A 34 -9.20 -7.54 7.49
CA TRP A 34 -8.33 -8.46 6.75
C TRP A 34 -9.11 -9.47 5.91
N GLN A 35 -10.26 -9.94 6.40
CA GLN A 35 -11.12 -10.88 5.67
C GLN A 35 -11.78 -10.23 4.46
N GLN A 36 -12.15 -8.94 4.54
CA GLN A 36 -12.78 -8.18 3.45
C GLN A 36 -11.77 -7.69 2.41
N MET A 37 -10.50 -7.52 2.79
CA MET A 37 -9.46 -6.97 1.91
C MET A 37 -9.35 -7.68 0.54
N PRO A 38 -9.34 -9.03 0.45
CA PRO A 38 -9.26 -9.71 -0.84
C PRO A 38 -10.43 -9.41 -1.78
N GLU A 39 -11.65 -9.26 -1.27
CA GLU A 39 -12.83 -8.92 -2.05
C GLU A 39 -12.70 -7.51 -2.62
N HIS A 40 -12.40 -6.51 -1.79
CA HIS A 40 -12.22 -5.13 -2.25
C HIS A 40 -11.09 -4.98 -3.27
N VAL A 41 -9.97 -5.68 -3.06
CA VAL A 41 -8.86 -5.69 -4.02
C VAL A 41 -9.29 -6.35 -5.33
N GLY A 42 -10.05 -7.46 -5.26
CA GLY A 42 -10.58 -8.14 -6.43
C GLY A 42 -11.50 -7.25 -7.26
N ASP A 43 -12.42 -6.55 -6.61
CA ASP A 43 -13.35 -5.61 -7.25
C ASP A 43 -12.61 -4.47 -7.96
N LEU A 44 -11.59 -3.90 -7.31
CA LEU A 44 -10.78 -2.84 -7.91
C LEU A 44 -9.86 -3.36 -9.03
N ALA A 45 -9.37 -4.59 -8.90
CA ALA A 45 -8.54 -5.22 -9.93
C ALA A 45 -9.34 -5.50 -11.21
N ALA A 46 -10.59 -5.97 -11.07
CA ALA A 46 -11.46 -6.32 -12.18
C ALA A 46 -12.11 -5.12 -12.91
N ASP A 47 -12.15 -3.95 -12.27
CA ASP A 47 -12.79 -2.76 -12.85
C ASP A 47 -11.80 -1.98 -13.72
N ASP A 48 -11.94 -2.06 -15.03
CA ASP A 48 -11.07 -1.38 -16.00
C ASP A 48 -11.16 0.15 -15.93
N ALA A 49 -12.20 0.72 -15.33
CA ALA A 49 -12.29 2.17 -15.09
C ALA A 49 -11.31 2.61 -14.01
N ILE A 50 -10.95 1.73 -13.07
CA ILE A 50 -9.98 2.02 -12.02
C ILE A 50 -8.56 1.83 -12.55
N ARG A 51 -7.74 2.87 -12.41
CA ARG A 51 -6.35 2.92 -12.89
C ARG A 51 -5.33 2.95 -11.76
N VAL A 52 -5.71 3.47 -10.60
CA VAL A 52 -4.85 3.62 -9.41
C VAL A 52 -5.67 3.30 -8.17
N VAL A 53 -5.06 2.66 -7.19
CA VAL A 53 -5.68 2.37 -5.90
C VAL A 53 -4.96 3.13 -4.80
N ILE A 54 -5.72 3.70 -3.86
CA ILE A 54 -5.18 4.43 -2.71
C ILE A 54 -5.74 3.83 -1.43
N LEU A 55 -4.84 3.51 -0.49
CA LEU A 55 -5.19 3.18 0.88
C LEU A 55 -5.18 4.43 1.74
N ARG A 56 -6.20 4.62 2.58
CA ARG A 56 -6.25 5.72 3.57
C ARG A 56 -6.95 5.30 4.86
N GLY A 57 -6.73 6.02 5.92
CA GLY A 57 -7.55 5.95 7.14
C GLY A 57 -8.72 6.92 7.08
N ALA A 58 -9.83 6.59 7.72
CA ALA A 58 -10.93 7.54 7.96
C ALA A 58 -10.58 8.52 9.08
N GLY A 59 -11.22 9.70 9.06
CA GLY A 59 -10.96 10.76 10.03
C GLY A 59 -9.59 11.41 9.82
N GLU A 60 -9.07 12.06 10.86
CA GLU A 60 -7.85 12.88 10.75
C GLU A 60 -6.70 12.47 11.68
N GLN A 61 -6.89 11.41 12.48
CA GLN A 61 -5.94 11.07 13.53
C GLN A 61 -4.90 10.04 13.11
N ALA A 62 -5.25 9.13 12.22
CA ALA A 62 -4.36 8.03 11.86
C ALA A 62 -4.66 7.46 10.47
N PHE A 63 -3.61 7.08 9.77
CA PHE A 63 -3.71 6.11 8.70
C PHE A 63 -4.14 4.76 9.28
N VAL A 64 -3.28 4.13 10.06
CA VAL A 64 -3.52 2.88 10.80
C VAL A 64 -2.59 2.81 12.01
N ALA A 65 -3.12 2.73 13.22
CA ALA A 65 -2.33 2.69 14.45
C ALA A 65 -2.04 1.26 14.96
N GLY A 66 -1.98 0.28 14.06
CA GLY A 66 -1.62 -1.10 14.39
C GLY A 66 -2.80 -2.07 14.30
N ALA A 67 -2.68 -3.23 14.97
CA ALA A 67 -3.75 -4.19 15.09
C ALA A 67 -4.73 -3.78 16.21
N ASP A 68 -6.00 -4.11 16.08
CA ASP A 68 -7.00 -3.86 17.12
C ASP A 68 -6.73 -4.74 18.36
N ILE A 69 -6.11 -4.12 19.37
CA ILE A 69 -5.71 -4.79 20.62
C ILE A 69 -6.93 -5.26 21.42
N SER A 70 -8.10 -4.67 21.24
CA SER A 70 -9.32 -5.12 21.94
C SER A 70 -9.67 -6.57 21.58
N GLN A 71 -9.29 -7.00 20.38
CA GLN A 71 -9.46 -8.37 19.90
C GLN A 71 -8.37 -9.34 20.40
N PHE A 72 -7.23 -8.83 20.93
CA PHE A 72 -6.14 -9.68 21.43
C PHE A 72 -6.57 -10.54 22.62
N LYS A 73 -7.34 -9.96 23.57
CA LYS A 73 -7.79 -10.67 24.77
C LYS A 73 -8.76 -11.80 24.45
N GLU A 74 -9.51 -11.68 23.37
CA GLU A 74 -10.55 -12.65 23.00
C GLU A 74 -10.08 -13.63 21.92
N ARG A 75 -9.22 -13.23 21.00
CA ARG A 75 -8.87 -13.95 19.77
C ARG A 75 -7.38 -14.26 19.60
N ARG A 76 -6.56 -14.09 20.64
CA ARG A 76 -5.12 -14.43 20.66
C ARG A 76 -4.69 -15.00 22.02
N ARG A 77 -5.48 -15.94 22.54
CA ARG A 77 -5.25 -16.54 23.87
C ARG A 77 -4.14 -17.59 23.84
N ASN A 78 -3.86 -18.16 22.68
CA ASN A 78 -2.92 -19.27 22.51
C ASN A 78 -2.24 -19.21 21.13
N MET A 79 -1.32 -20.13 20.88
CA MET A 79 -0.58 -20.20 19.60
C MET A 79 -1.50 -20.44 18.40
N ALA A 80 -2.54 -21.26 18.53
CA ALA A 80 -3.47 -21.57 17.43
C ALA A 80 -4.25 -20.32 16.98
N ASP A 81 -4.70 -19.50 17.93
CA ASP A 81 -5.38 -18.23 17.64
C ASP A 81 -4.43 -17.23 16.95
N GLN A 82 -3.17 -17.22 17.37
CA GLN A 82 -2.10 -16.39 16.77
C GLN A 82 -1.81 -16.81 15.32
N GLU A 83 -1.73 -18.10 15.07
CA GLU A 83 -1.50 -18.66 13.72
C GLU A 83 -2.68 -18.37 12.80
N GLU A 84 -3.92 -18.51 13.30
CA GLU A 84 -5.12 -18.17 12.54
C GLU A 84 -5.16 -16.70 12.14
N TYR A 85 -4.94 -15.79 13.11
CA TYR A 85 -4.85 -14.36 12.81
C TYR A 85 -3.72 -14.04 11.82
N GLY A 86 -2.56 -14.68 12.02
CA GLY A 86 -1.41 -14.57 11.11
C GLY A 86 -1.78 -14.96 9.68
N ARG A 87 -2.50 -16.09 9.51
CA ARG A 87 -2.95 -16.58 8.21
C ARG A 87 -3.96 -15.64 7.54
N ILE A 88 -4.93 -15.12 8.30
CA ILE A 88 -5.93 -14.17 7.80
C ILE A 88 -5.27 -12.85 7.40
N SER A 89 -4.40 -12.30 8.23
CA SER A 89 -3.70 -11.05 7.93
C SER A 89 -2.73 -11.20 6.75
N ALA A 90 -2.05 -12.35 6.64
CA ALA A 90 -1.19 -12.65 5.49
C ALA A 90 -2.00 -12.68 4.20
N ARG A 91 -3.16 -13.37 4.19
CA ARG A 91 -4.05 -13.41 3.02
C ARG A 91 -4.50 -12.03 2.57
N GLY A 92 -4.85 -11.14 3.51
CA GLY A 92 -5.24 -9.76 3.19
C GLY A 92 -4.07 -8.94 2.63
N GLN A 93 -2.87 -9.10 3.19
CA GLN A 93 -1.65 -8.45 2.68
C GLN A 93 -1.23 -9.00 1.31
N ASP A 94 -1.33 -10.32 1.11
CA ASP A 94 -1.01 -10.96 -0.17
C ASP A 94 -1.96 -10.47 -1.26
N ALA A 95 -3.25 -10.29 -0.96
CA ALA A 95 -4.19 -9.71 -1.91
C ALA A 95 -3.77 -8.32 -2.40
N LEU A 96 -3.32 -7.43 -1.50
CA LEU A 96 -2.75 -6.13 -1.90
C LEU A 96 -1.54 -6.30 -2.83
N GLY A 97 -0.69 -7.29 -2.57
CA GLY A 97 0.48 -7.61 -3.38
C GLY A 97 0.16 -8.18 -4.77
N THR A 98 -1.06 -8.71 -5.00
CA THR A 98 -1.48 -9.21 -6.33
C THR A 98 -1.99 -8.12 -7.25
N LEU A 99 -2.24 -6.92 -6.74
CA LEU A 99 -2.79 -5.82 -7.52
C LEU A 99 -1.77 -5.35 -8.57
N THR A 100 -2.13 -5.46 -9.84
CA THR A 100 -1.27 -5.05 -10.97
C THR A 100 -1.32 -3.55 -11.25
N LYS A 101 -2.31 -2.85 -10.69
CA LYS A 101 -2.44 -1.38 -10.76
C LYS A 101 -1.55 -0.71 -9.72
N PRO A 102 -1.11 0.54 -9.93
CA PRO A 102 -0.41 1.31 -8.90
C PRO A 102 -1.20 1.38 -7.61
N LEU A 103 -0.53 1.15 -6.48
CA LEU A 103 -1.08 1.14 -5.13
C LEU A 103 -0.35 2.17 -4.26
N LEU A 104 -1.06 3.18 -3.77
CA LEU A 104 -0.51 4.24 -2.94
C LEU A 104 -1.04 4.13 -1.50
N ALA A 105 -0.21 4.50 -0.54
CA ALA A 105 -0.67 4.80 0.82
C ALA A 105 -0.69 6.33 1.02
N MET A 106 -1.87 6.87 1.37
CA MET A 106 -2.05 8.25 1.80
C MET A 106 -2.08 8.28 3.33
N ILE A 107 -1.01 8.80 3.92
CA ILE A 107 -0.71 8.64 5.34
C ILE A 107 -0.82 9.98 6.07
N HIS A 108 -1.77 10.09 7.00
CA HIS A 108 -1.86 11.18 7.96
C HIS A 108 -1.80 10.66 9.39
N GLY A 109 -1.34 11.49 10.31
CA GLY A 109 -1.26 11.15 11.74
C GLY A 109 -0.49 9.86 11.99
N TYR A 110 -1.05 8.93 12.77
CA TYR A 110 -0.33 7.72 13.19
C TYR A 110 -0.33 6.61 12.12
N CYS A 111 0.86 6.13 11.79
CA CYS A 111 1.14 4.93 10.99
C CYS A 111 2.06 4.02 11.79
N VAL A 112 1.51 3.14 12.62
CA VAL A 112 2.26 2.43 13.67
C VAL A 112 2.05 0.93 13.59
N GLY A 113 3.10 0.15 13.87
CA GLY A 113 3.04 -1.32 13.92
C GLY A 113 2.52 -1.94 12.62
N GLY A 114 1.35 -2.56 12.67
CA GLY A 114 0.67 -3.12 11.48
C GLY A 114 0.38 -2.08 10.40
N GLY A 115 0.20 -0.81 10.77
CA GLY A 115 0.04 0.30 9.83
C GLY A 115 1.28 0.53 8.97
N VAL A 116 2.48 0.46 9.57
CA VAL A 116 3.73 0.48 8.81
C VAL A 116 3.80 -0.73 7.88
N GLY A 117 3.41 -1.93 8.37
CA GLY A 117 3.38 -3.15 7.57
C GLY A 117 2.49 -3.03 6.32
N ILE A 118 1.31 -2.39 6.44
CA ILE A 118 0.42 -2.11 5.32
C ILE A 118 1.06 -1.08 4.37
N ALA A 119 1.55 0.02 4.92
CA ALA A 119 2.12 1.10 4.12
C ALA A 119 3.30 0.65 3.26
N ILE A 120 4.21 -0.18 3.80
CA ILE A 120 5.35 -0.74 3.05
C ILE A 120 4.96 -1.82 2.04
N GLY A 121 3.73 -2.31 2.09
CA GLY A 121 3.14 -3.19 1.07
C GLY A 121 2.62 -2.43 -0.15
N CYS A 122 2.49 -1.10 -0.08
CA CYS A 122 2.12 -0.25 -1.20
C CYS A 122 3.34 0.09 -2.06
N ASP A 123 3.10 0.46 -3.33
CA ASP A 123 4.18 0.88 -4.24
C ASP A 123 4.81 2.19 -3.78
N MET A 124 3.96 3.16 -3.38
CA MET A 124 4.41 4.47 -2.91
C MET A 124 3.62 4.93 -1.69
N ARG A 125 4.23 5.81 -0.92
CA ARG A 125 3.71 6.38 0.34
C ARG A 125 3.85 7.88 0.30
N ILE A 126 2.72 8.58 0.45
CA ILE A 126 2.64 10.03 0.55
C ILE A 126 2.15 10.33 1.97
N ALA A 127 2.90 11.12 2.71
CA ALA A 127 2.61 11.42 4.11
C ALA A 127 2.32 12.91 4.32
N SER A 128 1.47 13.20 5.28
CA SER A 128 1.35 14.55 5.82
C SER A 128 2.54 14.88 6.75
N ASP A 129 2.81 16.15 6.93
CA ASP A 129 3.86 16.66 7.81
C ASP A 129 3.63 16.32 9.30
N ASP A 130 2.38 16.08 9.71
CA ASP A 130 2.03 15.62 11.05
C ASP A 130 2.15 14.10 11.25
N ALA A 131 2.46 13.33 10.20
CA ALA A 131 2.52 11.87 10.29
C ALA A 131 3.60 11.39 11.26
N ARG A 132 3.28 10.28 11.97
CA ARG A 132 4.16 9.64 12.96
C ARG A 132 4.25 8.15 12.68
N PHE A 133 5.49 7.65 12.68
CA PHE A 133 5.80 6.29 12.30
C PHE A 133 6.49 5.53 13.42
N GLY A 134 6.37 4.20 13.42
CA GLY A 134 7.16 3.34 14.27
C GLY A 134 6.59 1.95 14.48
N ILE A 135 7.41 1.07 15.06
CA ILE A 135 7.05 -0.32 15.33
C ILE A 135 7.37 -0.63 16.78
N PRO A 136 6.39 -0.58 17.71
CA PRO A 136 6.64 -0.75 19.14
C PRO A 136 6.76 -2.23 19.58
N ALA A 137 7.16 -3.15 18.71
CA ALA A 137 7.19 -4.59 18.98
C ALA A 137 8.02 -4.94 20.22
N ALA A 138 9.20 -4.30 20.41
CA ALA A 138 10.06 -4.56 21.54
C ALA A 138 9.45 -4.13 22.90
N ARG A 139 8.57 -3.12 22.93
CA ARG A 139 7.84 -2.73 24.15
C ARG A 139 6.80 -3.76 24.58
N LEU A 140 6.40 -4.64 23.65
CA LEU A 140 5.42 -5.69 23.90
C LEU A 140 6.07 -7.08 24.05
N GLY A 141 7.40 -7.18 23.95
CA GLY A 141 8.09 -8.48 23.89
C GLY A 141 7.71 -9.31 22.67
N LEU A 142 7.20 -8.67 21.61
CA LEU A 142 6.67 -9.36 20.43
C LEU A 142 7.79 -9.65 19.43
N GLY A 143 7.99 -10.93 19.09
CA GLY A 143 8.81 -11.34 17.96
C GLY A 143 8.15 -10.94 16.63
N TYR A 144 8.93 -10.41 15.72
CA TYR A 144 8.45 -9.95 14.41
C TYR A 144 8.87 -10.94 13.33
N HIS A 145 7.93 -11.29 12.43
CA HIS A 145 8.20 -12.26 11.38
C HIS A 145 9.18 -11.69 10.35
N TYR A 146 10.18 -12.47 9.96
CA TYR A 146 11.26 -12.05 9.05
C TYR A 146 10.76 -11.48 7.70
N LYS A 147 9.66 -12.01 7.12
CA LYS A 147 9.09 -11.51 5.86
C LYS A 147 8.66 -10.04 5.93
N GLY A 148 8.04 -9.62 7.05
CA GLY A 148 7.68 -8.21 7.26
C GLY A 148 8.90 -7.33 7.48
N MET A 149 9.89 -7.84 8.21
CA MET A 149 11.15 -7.14 8.47
C MET A 149 11.99 -6.98 7.19
N GLU A 150 12.01 -7.99 6.31
CA GLU A 150 12.69 -7.95 5.03
C GLU A 150 12.14 -6.83 4.12
N LYS A 151 10.81 -6.69 4.01
CA LYS A 151 10.20 -5.60 3.23
C LYS A 151 10.64 -4.22 3.75
N LEU A 152 10.61 -4.01 5.07
CA LEU A 152 11.08 -2.77 5.66
C LEU A 152 12.58 -2.54 5.39
N MET A 153 13.40 -3.58 5.58
CA MET A 153 14.85 -3.49 5.38
C MET A 153 15.22 -3.14 3.93
N LYS A 154 14.46 -3.65 2.94
CA LYS A 154 14.66 -3.30 1.53
C LYS A 154 14.37 -1.82 1.23
N LEU A 155 13.48 -1.19 2.00
CA LEU A 155 13.16 0.24 1.83
C LEU A 155 14.14 1.15 2.58
N VAL A 156 14.38 0.88 3.87
CA VAL A 156 15.11 1.82 4.74
C VAL A 156 16.54 1.37 5.05
N GLY A 157 16.93 0.20 4.58
CA GLY A 157 18.22 -0.39 4.88
C GLY A 157 18.33 -0.99 6.30
N PRO A 158 19.42 -1.76 6.56
CA PRO A 158 19.55 -2.52 7.80
C PRO A 158 19.73 -1.64 9.04
N ALA A 159 20.36 -0.47 8.92
CA ALA A 159 20.63 0.40 10.07
C ALA A 159 19.32 1.02 10.60
N TYR A 160 18.53 1.64 9.75
CA TYR A 160 17.25 2.22 10.14
C TYR A 160 16.23 1.15 10.56
N THR A 161 16.25 -0.03 9.93
CA THR A 161 15.41 -1.15 10.39
C THR A 161 15.72 -1.49 11.85
N LYS A 162 17.00 -1.61 12.21
CA LYS A 162 17.42 -1.86 13.61
C LYS A 162 17.04 -0.71 14.54
N GLU A 163 17.23 0.54 14.12
CA GLU A 163 16.84 1.71 14.92
C GLU A 163 15.34 1.68 15.23
N ILE A 164 14.47 1.45 14.22
CA ILE A 164 13.02 1.38 14.40
C ILE A 164 12.64 0.28 15.39
N PHE A 165 13.21 -0.91 15.25
CA PHE A 165 12.88 -2.04 16.13
C PHE A 165 13.50 -1.93 17.53
N PHE A 166 14.76 -1.48 17.64
CA PHE A 166 15.48 -1.44 18.92
C PHE A 166 14.96 -0.32 19.81
N THR A 167 14.69 0.85 19.24
CA THR A 167 14.14 1.97 20.00
C THR A 167 12.67 1.81 20.31
N ALA A 168 11.95 1.02 19.49
CA ALA A 168 10.51 0.83 19.56
C ALA A 168 9.71 2.15 19.66
N ARG A 169 10.27 3.23 19.11
CA ARG A 169 9.62 4.54 19.04
C ARG A 169 8.40 4.47 18.14
N THR A 170 7.41 5.33 18.40
CA THR A 170 6.19 5.48 17.59
C THR A 170 6.00 6.92 17.12
N ASP A 171 7.05 7.72 17.22
CA ASP A 171 7.06 9.16 17.00
C ASP A 171 8.13 9.62 15.99
N PHE A 172 8.66 8.70 15.17
CA PHE A 172 9.46 9.13 14.02
C PHE A 172 8.64 10.08 13.16
N SER A 173 9.17 11.26 12.92
CA SER A 173 8.47 12.29 12.14
C SER A 173 8.35 11.92 10.66
N ALA A 174 7.47 12.61 9.94
CA ALA A 174 7.36 12.47 8.48
C ALA A 174 8.69 12.79 7.79
N GLN A 175 9.46 13.76 8.31
CA GLN A 175 10.79 14.11 7.77
C GLN A 175 11.83 13.02 8.05
N ASP A 176 11.76 12.36 9.23
CA ASP A 176 12.60 11.19 9.50
C ASP A 176 12.26 10.06 8.50
N ALA A 177 10.97 9.80 8.29
CA ALA A 177 10.50 8.79 7.36
C ALA A 177 10.95 9.08 5.91
N LEU A 178 10.93 10.35 5.49
CA LEU A 178 11.43 10.77 4.17
C LEU A 178 12.94 10.54 4.06
N ARG A 179 13.71 10.95 5.07
CA ARG A 179 15.17 10.75 5.13
C ARG A 179 15.56 9.27 5.08
N MET A 180 14.78 8.42 5.74
CA MET A 180 15.00 6.96 5.76
C MET A 180 14.63 6.28 4.44
N GLY A 181 13.88 6.94 3.56
CA GLY A 181 13.28 6.32 2.37
C GLY A 181 12.01 5.54 2.67
N LEU A 182 11.44 5.68 3.89
CA LEU A 182 10.19 5.03 4.26
C LEU A 182 8.99 5.64 3.55
N VAL A 183 9.02 6.95 3.24
CA VAL A 183 7.99 7.63 2.44
C VAL A 183 8.60 8.33 1.23
N ASN A 184 7.80 8.50 0.16
CA ASN A 184 8.25 9.09 -1.09
C ASN A 184 8.07 10.62 -1.09
N GLN A 185 7.04 11.12 -0.43
CA GLN A 185 6.69 12.54 -0.38
C GLN A 185 6.16 12.91 1.01
N VAL A 186 6.43 14.14 1.42
CA VAL A 186 5.83 14.77 2.60
C VAL A 186 5.24 16.11 2.18
N VAL A 187 3.98 16.33 2.52
CA VAL A 187 3.22 17.54 2.18
C VAL A 187 2.49 18.08 3.41
N PRO A 188 2.10 19.35 3.43
CA PRO A 188 1.24 19.88 4.49
C PRO A 188 -0.04 19.05 4.63
N LYS A 189 -0.49 18.79 5.86
CA LYS A 189 -1.69 17.99 6.13
C LYS A 189 -2.91 18.46 5.35
N ALA A 190 -3.12 19.77 5.29
CA ALA A 190 -4.24 20.37 4.58
C ALA A 190 -4.22 20.12 3.06
N GLU A 191 -3.05 19.77 2.50
CA GLU A 191 -2.86 19.54 1.07
C GLU A 191 -2.82 18.05 0.72
N LEU A 192 -2.73 17.16 1.72
CA LEU A 192 -2.43 15.74 1.50
C LEU A 192 -3.39 15.05 0.52
N GLU A 193 -4.69 15.22 0.71
CA GLU A 193 -5.69 14.55 -0.15
C GLU A 193 -5.64 15.11 -1.58
N ALA A 194 -5.62 16.43 -1.73
CA ALA A 194 -5.56 17.07 -3.04
C ALA A 194 -4.27 16.70 -3.79
N PHE A 195 -3.13 16.70 -3.10
CA PHE A 195 -1.85 16.28 -3.67
C PHE A 195 -1.87 14.82 -4.10
N THR A 196 -2.30 13.90 -3.21
CA THR A 196 -2.34 12.46 -3.50
C THR A 196 -3.27 12.16 -4.67
N ARG A 197 -4.44 12.78 -4.71
CA ARG A 197 -5.41 12.69 -5.82
C ARG A 197 -4.78 13.13 -7.15
N ASN A 198 -4.16 14.30 -7.20
CA ASN A 198 -3.50 14.81 -8.41
C ASN A 198 -2.34 13.91 -8.84
N TYR A 199 -1.59 13.38 -7.90
CA TYR A 199 -0.52 12.43 -8.15
C TYR A 199 -1.05 11.13 -8.77
N ALA A 200 -2.13 10.58 -8.22
CA ALA A 200 -2.83 9.41 -8.77
C ALA A 200 -3.41 9.66 -10.16
N LEU A 201 -4.03 10.84 -10.38
CA LEU A 201 -4.55 11.22 -11.70
C LEU A 201 -3.43 11.35 -12.75
N THR A 202 -2.23 11.75 -12.35
CA THR A 202 -1.07 11.78 -13.25
C THR A 202 -0.69 10.36 -13.69
N MET A 203 -0.72 9.38 -12.77
CA MET A 203 -0.49 7.97 -13.11
C MET A 203 -1.61 7.40 -13.97
N ALA A 204 -2.87 7.71 -13.63
CA ALA A 204 -4.04 7.19 -14.34
C ALA A 204 -4.10 7.61 -15.82
N ARG A 205 -3.40 8.68 -16.20
CA ARG A 205 -3.29 9.16 -17.59
C ARG A 205 -2.23 8.40 -18.40
N ASN A 206 -1.36 7.65 -17.75
CA ASN A 206 -0.32 6.88 -18.43
C ASN A 206 -0.83 5.51 -18.91
N ALA A 207 -0.13 4.90 -19.86
CA ALA A 207 -0.48 3.61 -20.43
C ALA A 207 -0.49 2.50 -19.34
N PRO A 208 -1.64 1.87 -19.06
CA PRO A 208 -1.77 0.90 -17.96
C PRO A 208 -0.86 -0.31 -18.10
N LEU A 209 -0.69 -0.81 -19.33
CA LEU A 209 0.20 -1.95 -19.59
C LEU A 209 1.65 -1.62 -19.25
N THR A 210 2.09 -0.39 -19.55
CA THR A 210 3.44 0.07 -19.19
C THR A 210 3.62 0.17 -17.67
N LEU A 211 2.63 0.72 -16.94
CA LEU A 211 2.69 0.79 -15.48
C LEU A 211 2.72 -0.61 -14.86
N ARG A 212 1.90 -1.54 -15.36
CA ARG A 212 1.89 -2.94 -14.94
C ARG A 212 3.25 -3.62 -15.19
N SER A 213 3.81 -3.45 -16.39
CA SER A 213 5.12 -3.99 -16.75
C SER A 213 6.22 -3.44 -15.84
N ALA A 214 6.25 -2.13 -15.61
CA ALA A 214 7.23 -1.49 -14.74
C ALA A 214 7.12 -1.98 -13.28
N LYS A 215 5.89 -2.08 -12.73
CA LYS A 215 5.65 -2.61 -11.38
C LYS A 215 6.18 -4.04 -11.27
N ALA A 216 5.77 -4.93 -12.16
CA ALA A 216 6.20 -6.32 -12.16
C ALA A 216 7.72 -6.44 -12.31
N THR A 217 8.33 -5.63 -13.16
CA THR A 217 9.79 -5.64 -13.37
C THR A 217 10.51 -5.26 -12.08
N VAL A 218 10.12 -4.19 -11.40
CA VAL A 218 10.74 -3.78 -10.13
C VAL A 218 10.54 -4.85 -9.06
N GLU A 219 9.35 -5.45 -8.95
CA GLU A 219 9.07 -6.54 -8.00
C GLU A 219 9.92 -7.79 -8.24
N GLN A 220 10.20 -8.13 -9.50
CA GLN A 220 11.08 -9.26 -9.85
C GLN A 220 12.56 -8.92 -9.57
N LEU A 221 13.00 -7.71 -9.90
CA LEU A 221 14.41 -7.31 -9.73
C LEU A 221 14.85 -7.23 -8.27
N VAL A 222 13.93 -7.03 -7.31
CA VAL A 222 14.25 -7.10 -5.87
C VAL A 222 14.28 -8.52 -5.31
N ARG A 223 13.95 -9.54 -6.11
CA ARG A 223 14.10 -10.96 -5.75
C ARG A 223 15.52 -11.44 -6.04
N PRO A 224 15.99 -12.53 -5.39
CA PRO A 224 17.20 -13.21 -5.79
C PRO A 224 17.15 -13.61 -7.28
N ASP A 225 18.30 -13.60 -7.96
CA ASP A 225 18.37 -13.84 -9.40
C ASP A 225 17.72 -15.17 -9.83
N GLY A 226 17.87 -16.23 -9.04
CA GLY A 226 17.29 -17.54 -9.34
C GLY A 226 15.76 -17.63 -9.17
N ASP A 227 15.14 -16.64 -8.51
CA ASP A 227 13.70 -16.62 -8.23
C ASP A 227 12.94 -15.67 -9.18
N ARG A 228 13.62 -15.10 -10.18
CA ARG A 228 13.04 -14.14 -11.13
C ARG A 228 12.35 -14.85 -12.30
N ASP A 229 11.13 -14.45 -12.57
CA ASP A 229 10.40 -14.89 -13.77
C ASP A 229 10.67 -13.93 -14.95
N LEU A 230 11.83 -14.11 -15.58
CA LEU A 230 12.24 -13.29 -16.73
C LEU A 230 11.33 -13.51 -17.94
N ALA A 231 10.81 -14.73 -18.14
CA ALA A 231 9.91 -15.03 -19.25
C ALA A 231 8.59 -14.23 -19.14
N MET A 232 8.06 -14.11 -17.94
CA MET A 232 6.89 -13.24 -17.67
C MET A 232 7.20 -11.77 -17.96
N LEU A 233 8.39 -11.27 -17.60
CA LEU A 233 8.79 -9.90 -17.89
C LEU A 233 8.90 -9.62 -19.40
N GLU A 234 9.53 -10.50 -20.15
CA GLU A 234 9.62 -10.39 -21.62
C GLU A 234 8.22 -10.38 -22.26
N LYS A 235 7.31 -11.21 -21.75
CA LYS A 235 5.91 -11.19 -22.21
C LYS A 235 5.23 -9.85 -21.93
N LEU A 236 5.38 -9.28 -20.74
CA LEU A 236 4.78 -7.99 -20.40
C LEU A 236 5.33 -6.83 -21.26
N ILE A 237 6.63 -6.90 -21.62
CA ILE A 237 7.25 -5.94 -22.53
C ILE A 237 6.64 -6.09 -23.94
N ALA A 238 6.53 -7.32 -24.44
CA ALA A 238 5.92 -7.60 -25.73
C ALA A 238 4.46 -7.16 -25.79
N ASP A 239 3.67 -7.41 -24.73
CA ASP A 239 2.29 -6.98 -24.61
C ASP A 239 2.18 -5.43 -24.72
N CYS A 240 3.13 -4.67 -24.16
CA CYS A 240 3.18 -3.21 -24.34
C CYS A 240 3.38 -2.80 -25.80
N PHE A 241 4.38 -3.36 -26.48
CA PHE A 241 4.71 -3.02 -27.88
C PHE A 241 3.60 -3.42 -28.87
N ASN A 242 2.88 -4.50 -28.57
CA ASN A 242 1.79 -4.99 -29.43
C ASN A 242 0.43 -4.31 -29.12
N SER A 243 0.37 -3.41 -28.15
CA SER A 243 -0.87 -2.77 -27.70
C SER A 243 -1.35 -1.65 -28.61
N GLN A 244 -2.65 -1.38 -28.59
CA GLN A 244 -3.22 -0.18 -29.18
C GLN A 244 -2.71 1.09 -28.48
N ASP A 245 -2.42 1.01 -27.19
CA ASP A 245 -1.87 2.12 -26.41
C ASP A 245 -0.48 2.53 -26.92
N TYR A 246 0.37 1.59 -27.37
CA TYR A 246 1.64 1.94 -27.97
C TYR A 246 1.45 2.73 -29.29
N GLN A 247 0.52 2.29 -30.14
CA GLN A 247 0.20 2.96 -31.40
C GLN A 247 -0.38 4.38 -31.13
N GLU A 248 -1.30 4.48 -30.16
CA GLU A 248 -1.86 5.74 -29.73
C GLU A 248 -0.78 6.69 -29.19
N GLY A 249 0.14 6.18 -28.38
CA GLY A 249 1.25 6.94 -27.81
C GLY A 249 2.13 7.54 -28.90
N VAL A 250 2.54 6.74 -29.90
CA VAL A 250 3.36 7.20 -31.05
C VAL A 250 2.60 8.23 -31.88
N LYS A 251 1.32 7.98 -32.15
CA LYS A 251 0.47 8.91 -32.91
C LYS A 251 0.29 10.24 -32.19
N ALA A 252 -0.11 10.19 -30.91
CA ALA A 252 -0.32 11.39 -30.10
C ALA A 252 0.95 12.25 -29.96
N PHE A 253 2.13 11.58 -29.83
CA PHE A 253 3.41 12.26 -29.79
C PHE A 253 3.68 13.02 -31.11
N SER A 254 3.45 12.38 -32.28
CA SER A 254 3.64 13.02 -33.59
C SER A 254 2.68 14.18 -33.82
N GLU A 255 1.44 14.06 -33.31
CA GLU A 255 0.39 15.08 -33.41
C GLU A 255 0.48 16.16 -32.31
N LYS A 256 1.44 16.08 -31.39
CA LYS A 256 1.63 16.99 -30.25
C LYS A 256 0.37 17.15 -29.37
N ARG A 257 -0.39 16.09 -29.22
CA ARG A 257 -1.57 16.04 -28.35
C ARG A 257 -1.36 15.06 -27.18
N ARG A 258 -2.26 15.11 -26.21
CA ARG A 258 -2.28 14.11 -25.14
C ARG A 258 -2.81 12.76 -25.64
N PRO A 259 -2.16 11.64 -25.32
CA PRO A 259 -2.66 10.30 -25.64
C PRO A 259 -3.90 9.95 -24.81
N GLN A 260 -4.70 9.00 -25.33
CA GLN A 260 -5.88 8.45 -24.67
C GLN A 260 -5.70 6.94 -24.53
N PHE A 261 -5.02 6.52 -23.48
CA PHE A 261 -4.70 5.13 -23.21
C PHE A 261 -5.91 4.35 -22.66
N GLN A 262 -6.10 3.13 -23.14
CA GLN A 262 -7.20 2.25 -22.78
C GLN A 262 -6.79 0.97 -22.06
N GLY A 263 -5.49 0.61 -22.07
CA GLY A 263 -4.96 -0.60 -21.44
C GLY A 263 -5.07 -1.84 -22.32
N ARG A 264 -5.10 -1.70 -23.64
CA ARG A 264 -5.25 -2.80 -24.58
C ARG A 264 -4.43 -2.60 -25.87
#